data_bccf8b45d25ed35a845a02db22d956c9
#
_entry.id   bccf8b45d25ed35a845a02db22d956c9
#
_cell.length_a   1.000
_cell.length_b   1.000
_cell.length_c   1.000
_cell.angle_alpha   90.00
_cell.angle_beta   90.00
_cell.angle_gamma   90.00
#
_symmetry.space_group_name_H-M   'P 1'
#
loop_
_entity.id
_entity.type
_entity.pdbx_description
1 polymer ?
#
loop_
_entity_poly.entity_id
_entity_poly.type
_entity_poly.pdbx_seq_one_letter_code
_entity_poly.pdbx_strand_id
1 'polypeptide(L)'
;MDLLQLCAQKYAELCYYTYDCTIARKNTAIDLHFTFSPYEFRHLAGLHRLEHDRLRSNSERVFKDILSCKLTLADLRQAHNWSTESEKILSRLEALSQLDTLMDEFLLLYGFSGEKLAAQTPPLRTKIDADYLIKYQLPSGITFFFSVKQKDGY
;
A
#
# COMPACT_ATOMS: atom_id res chain seq x y z
N MET A 1 8.25 -14.30 -14.88
CA MET A 1 7.52 -13.63 -13.77
C MET A 1 7.51 -12.15 -14.08
N ASP A 2 6.34 -11.56 -14.13
CA ASP A 2 6.23 -10.12 -14.36
C ASP A 2 6.27 -9.33 -13.04
N LEU A 3 6.34 -7.99 -13.13
CA LEU A 3 6.44 -7.12 -11.96
C LEU A 3 5.24 -7.27 -11.01
N LEU A 4 4.04 -7.47 -11.53
CA LEU A 4 2.82 -7.66 -10.73
C LEU A 4 2.91 -8.91 -9.86
N GLN A 5 3.35 -10.02 -10.44
CA GLN A 5 3.52 -11.29 -9.74
C GLN A 5 4.64 -11.23 -8.70
N LEU A 6 5.76 -10.59 -9.05
CA LEU A 6 6.86 -10.35 -8.11
C LEU A 6 6.37 -9.58 -6.88
N CYS A 7 5.63 -8.50 -7.09
CA CYS A 7 5.05 -7.71 -5.99
C CYS A 7 4.09 -8.54 -5.15
N ALA A 8 3.22 -9.35 -5.78
CA ALA A 8 2.26 -10.18 -5.08
C ALA A 8 2.95 -11.27 -4.23
N GLN A 9 4.02 -11.89 -4.73
CA GLN A 9 4.79 -12.88 -3.97
C GLN A 9 5.45 -12.26 -2.74
N LYS A 10 6.16 -11.14 -2.91
CA LYS A 10 6.78 -10.42 -1.79
C LYS A 10 5.74 -9.96 -0.77
N TYR A 11 4.61 -9.46 -1.23
CA TYR A 11 3.52 -9.05 -0.36
C TYR A 11 2.90 -10.23 0.40
N ALA A 12 2.77 -11.38 -0.25
CA ALA A 12 2.27 -12.60 0.41
C ALA A 12 3.16 -13.02 1.59
N GLU A 13 4.48 -12.87 1.46
CA GLU A 13 5.41 -13.14 2.55
C GLU A 13 5.16 -12.19 3.74
N LEU A 14 4.95 -10.90 3.47
CA LEU A 14 4.65 -9.91 4.52
C LEU A 14 3.35 -10.21 5.27
N CYS A 15 2.39 -10.85 4.63
CA CYS A 15 1.11 -11.22 5.27
C CYS A 15 1.26 -12.27 6.39
N TYR A 16 2.40 -12.97 6.48
CA TYR A 16 2.67 -13.94 7.55
C TYR A 16 3.22 -13.31 8.82
N TYR A 17 3.60 -12.03 8.78
CA TYR A 17 4.27 -11.37 9.90
C TYR A 17 3.38 -10.30 10.53
N THR A 18 3.55 -10.13 11.84
CA THR A 18 3.12 -8.94 12.57
C THR A 18 4.32 -8.05 12.79
N TYR A 19 4.17 -6.78 12.52
CA TYR A 19 5.22 -5.79 12.70
C TYR A 19 4.92 -4.96 13.94
N ASP A 20 5.90 -4.92 14.85
CA ASP A 20 5.85 -4.14 16.07
C ASP A 20 6.83 -2.98 15.94
N CYS A 21 6.33 -1.77 16.13
CA CYS A 21 7.14 -0.57 16.07
C CYS A 21 6.88 0.29 17.32
N THR A 22 7.93 0.63 18.04
CA THR A 22 7.84 1.55 19.17
C THR A 22 8.36 2.92 18.74
N ILE A 23 7.52 3.94 18.89
CA ILE A 23 7.89 5.33 18.63
C ILE A 23 8.08 6.03 19.95
N ALA A 24 9.30 6.50 20.20
CA ALA A 24 9.61 7.34 21.34
C ALA A 24 9.59 8.82 20.91
N ARG A 25 8.76 9.62 21.55
CA ARG A 25 8.72 11.07 21.37
C ARG A 25 8.67 11.77 22.71
N LYS A 26 9.71 12.53 23.02
CA LYS A 26 9.87 13.18 24.34
C LYS A 26 9.76 12.14 25.46
N ASN A 27 8.80 12.24 26.33
CA ASN A 27 8.61 11.35 27.49
C ASN A 27 7.52 10.30 27.27
N THR A 28 7.05 10.10 26.03
CA THR A 28 6.01 9.12 25.69
C THR A 28 6.52 8.12 24.68
N ALA A 29 6.18 6.85 24.87
CA ALA A 29 6.38 5.79 23.91
C ALA A 29 5.02 5.31 23.40
N ILE A 30 4.91 5.10 22.10
CA ILE A 30 3.70 4.56 21.46
C ILE A 30 4.10 3.29 20.75
N ASP A 31 3.44 2.21 21.11
CA ASP A 31 3.62 0.91 20.44
C ASP A 31 2.58 0.75 19.35
N LEU A 32 3.04 0.49 18.14
CA LEU A 32 2.21 0.22 16.97
C LEU A 32 2.38 -1.24 16.56
N HIS A 33 1.25 -1.90 16.36
CA HIS A 33 1.19 -3.25 15.81
C HIS A 33 0.46 -3.20 14.50
N PHE A 34 1.07 -3.68 13.42
CA PHE A 34 0.40 -3.73 12.13
C PHE A 34 0.72 -5.01 11.37
N THR A 35 -0.24 -5.39 10.54
CA THR A 35 -0.19 -6.58 9.69
C THR A 35 -0.57 -6.20 8.27
N PHE A 36 -0.13 -7.01 7.32
CA PHE A 36 -0.56 -6.92 5.94
C PHE A 36 -1.64 -7.96 5.66
N SER A 37 -2.64 -7.58 4.87
CA SER A 37 -3.75 -8.45 4.51
C SER A 37 -3.85 -8.61 2.99
N PRO A 38 -4.14 -9.83 2.48
CA PRO A 38 -4.40 -10.07 1.05
C PRO A 38 -5.44 -9.14 0.43
N TYR A 39 -6.41 -8.68 1.22
CA TYR A 39 -7.45 -7.74 0.77
C TYR A 39 -6.91 -6.38 0.36
N GLU A 40 -5.80 -5.95 0.94
CA GLU A 40 -5.25 -4.61 0.74
C GLU A 40 -4.38 -4.52 -0.51
N PHE A 41 -3.85 -5.64 -0.99
CA PHE A 41 -2.93 -5.65 -2.14
C PHE A 41 -3.52 -4.94 -3.36
N ARG A 42 -4.78 -5.26 -3.72
CA ARG A 42 -5.47 -4.64 -4.85
C ARG A 42 -5.51 -3.12 -4.74
N HIS A 43 -5.74 -2.60 -3.55
CA HIS A 43 -5.77 -1.16 -3.29
C HIS A 43 -4.38 -0.55 -3.31
N LEU A 44 -3.41 -1.17 -2.64
CA LEU A 44 -2.03 -0.71 -2.58
C LEU A 44 -1.39 -0.64 -3.96
N ALA A 45 -1.59 -1.66 -4.79
CA ALA A 45 -1.12 -1.70 -6.17
C ALA A 45 -1.89 -0.74 -7.11
N GLY A 46 -2.98 -0.12 -6.66
CA GLY A 46 -3.78 0.78 -7.47
C GLY A 46 -4.71 0.10 -8.47
N LEU A 47 -4.85 -1.22 -8.42
CA LEU A 47 -5.63 -2.00 -9.38
C LEU A 47 -7.13 -1.69 -9.34
N HIS A 48 -7.64 -1.18 -8.22
CA HIS A 48 -9.02 -0.73 -8.09
C HIS A 48 -9.40 0.41 -9.03
N ARG A 49 -8.40 1.08 -9.62
CA ARG A 49 -8.58 2.17 -10.59
C ARG A 49 -8.78 1.68 -12.02
N LEU A 50 -8.43 0.43 -12.31
CA LEU A 50 -8.53 -0.13 -13.65
C LEU A 50 -9.93 -0.64 -13.96
N GLU A 51 -10.39 -0.32 -15.14
CA GLU A 51 -11.64 -0.83 -15.72
C GLU A 51 -11.37 -2.14 -16.46
N HIS A 52 -11.29 -3.22 -15.69
CA HIS A 52 -11.01 -4.56 -16.19
C HIS A 52 -11.92 -5.59 -15.50
N ASP A 53 -12.55 -6.46 -16.28
CA ASP A 53 -13.57 -7.40 -15.75
C ASP A 53 -13.03 -8.35 -14.67
N ARG A 54 -11.81 -8.83 -14.83
CA ARG A 54 -11.17 -9.73 -13.85
C ARG A 54 -10.89 -9.06 -12.50
N LEU A 55 -10.87 -7.74 -12.45
CA LEU A 55 -10.68 -6.97 -11.22
C LEU A 55 -11.98 -6.71 -10.46
N ARG A 56 -13.14 -7.10 -11.01
CA ARG A 56 -14.45 -6.93 -10.36
C ARG A 56 -14.71 -7.97 -9.27
N SER A 57 -13.95 -9.05 -9.22
CA SER A 57 -14.01 -10.05 -8.15
C SER A 57 -13.58 -9.43 -6.80
N ASN A 58 -13.82 -10.14 -5.70
CA ASN A 58 -13.33 -9.69 -4.42
C ASN A 58 -11.78 -9.60 -4.40
N SER A 59 -11.25 -8.74 -3.55
CA SER A 59 -9.82 -8.41 -3.53
C SER A 59 -8.93 -9.62 -3.24
N GLU A 60 -9.38 -10.54 -2.38
CA GLU A 60 -8.63 -11.76 -2.06
C GLU A 60 -8.52 -12.69 -3.27
N ARG A 61 -9.61 -12.84 -4.03
CA ARG A 61 -9.60 -13.64 -5.25
C ARG A 61 -8.67 -13.04 -6.31
N VAL A 62 -8.73 -11.73 -6.51
CA VAL A 62 -7.82 -11.02 -7.42
C VAL A 62 -6.37 -11.29 -7.02
N PHE A 63 -6.05 -11.21 -5.73
CA PHE A 63 -4.71 -11.49 -5.23
C PHE A 63 -4.26 -12.93 -5.50
N LYS A 64 -5.13 -13.92 -5.24
CA LYS A 64 -4.87 -15.34 -5.56
C LYS A 64 -4.68 -15.59 -7.05
N ASP A 65 -5.46 -14.93 -7.89
CA ASP A 65 -5.33 -15.06 -9.35
C ASP A 65 -4.00 -14.48 -9.86
N ILE A 66 -3.51 -13.41 -9.25
CA ILE A 66 -2.17 -12.85 -9.53
C ILE A 66 -1.07 -13.83 -9.09
N LEU A 67 -1.13 -14.33 -7.85
CA LEU A 67 -0.16 -15.28 -7.32
C LEU A 67 -0.07 -16.58 -8.15
N SER A 68 -1.21 -17.04 -8.67
CA SER A 68 -1.27 -18.26 -9.50
C SER A 68 -1.02 -18.01 -10.99
N CYS A 69 -0.58 -16.81 -11.36
CA CYS A 69 -0.34 -16.41 -12.75
C CYS A 69 -1.57 -16.47 -13.68
N LYS A 70 -2.77 -16.50 -13.12
CA LYS A 70 -4.02 -16.43 -13.88
C LYS A 70 -4.35 -15.02 -14.32
N LEU A 71 -3.88 -14.02 -13.57
CA LEU A 71 -3.98 -12.60 -13.89
C LEU A 71 -2.57 -12.01 -13.95
N THR A 72 -2.19 -11.49 -15.09
CA THR A 72 -0.85 -10.98 -15.36
C THR A 72 -0.85 -9.48 -15.63
N LEU A 73 0.33 -8.85 -15.60
CA LEU A 73 0.46 -7.44 -15.99
C LEU A 73 0.08 -7.24 -17.47
N ALA A 74 0.33 -8.22 -18.33
CA ALA A 74 -0.08 -8.17 -19.73
C ALA A 74 -1.62 -8.13 -19.88
N ASP A 75 -2.34 -8.87 -19.04
CA ASP A 75 -3.81 -8.80 -19.00
C ASP A 75 -4.29 -7.41 -18.58
N LEU A 76 -3.67 -6.85 -17.54
CA LEU A 76 -4.04 -5.53 -17.02
C LEU A 76 -3.82 -4.40 -18.03
N ARG A 77 -2.83 -4.54 -18.93
CA ARG A 77 -2.58 -3.60 -20.01
C ARG A 77 -3.73 -3.51 -21.02
N GLN A 78 -4.64 -4.48 -21.02
CA GLN A 78 -5.84 -4.49 -21.86
C GLN A 78 -7.02 -3.74 -21.23
N ALA A 79 -6.87 -3.21 -20.01
CA ALA A 79 -7.91 -2.40 -19.40
C ALA A 79 -8.22 -1.15 -20.24
N HIS A 80 -9.50 -0.76 -20.30
CA HIS A 80 -9.96 0.37 -21.12
C HIS A 80 -9.26 1.69 -20.77
N ASN A 81 -8.95 1.89 -19.51
CA ASN A 81 -8.29 3.10 -19.00
C ASN A 81 -6.81 2.91 -18.66
N TRP A 82 -6.17 1.88 -19.21
CA TRP A 82 -4.75 1.62 -18.95
C TRP A 82 -3.87 2.82 -19.26
N SER A 83 -4.05 3.46 -20.39
CA SER A 83 -3.23 4.60 -20.80
C SER A 83 -3.25 5.76 -19.79
N THR A 84 -4.36 5.94 -19.09
CA THR A 84 -4.54 7.00 -18.07
C THR A 84 -3.95 6.61 -16.71
N GLU A 85 -4.06 5.34 -16.32
CA GLU A 85 -3.72 4.88 -14.96
C GLU A 85 -2.36 4.17 -14.88
N SER A 86 -1.77 3.80 -16.02
CA SER A 86 -0.56 2.96 -16.09
C SER A 86 0.63 3.51 -15.30
N GLU A 87 0.91 4.80 -15.41
CA GLU A 87 2.04 5.43 -14.71
C GLU A 87 1.90 5.29 -13.20
N LYS A 88 0.71 5.55 -12.67
CA LYS A 88 0.43 5.44 -11.23
C LYS A 88 0.53 4.00 -10.75
N ILE A 89 0.03 3.04 -11.54
CA ILE A 89 0.08 1.62 -11.20
C ILE A 89 1.51 1.12 -11.22
N LEU A 90 2.28 1.41 -12.27
CA LEU A 90 3.67 0.98 -12.36
C LEU A 90 4.54 1.56 -11.25
N SER A 91 4.34 2.84 -10.90
CA SER A 91 5.03 3.46 -9.75
C SER A 91 4.69 2.77 -8.43
N ARG A 92 3.44 2.38 -8.22
CA ARG A 92 3.02 1.64 -7.03
C ARG A 92 3.59 0.23 -6.98
N LEU A 93 3.62 -0.46 -8.11
CA LEU A 93 4.23 -1.78 -8.20
C LEU A 93 5.74 -1.72 -7.95
N GLU A 94 6.43 -0.70 -8.47
CA GLU A 94 7.85 -0.49 -8.17
C GLU A 94 8.07 -0.31 -6.66
N ALA A 95 7.26 0.51 -6.01
CA ALA A 95 7.33 0.70 -4.56
C ALA A 95 7.03 -0.60 -3.79
N LEU A 96 5.99 -1.33 -4.18
CA LEU A 96 5.63 -2.61 -3.56
C LEU A 96 6.69 -3.69 -3.75
N SER A 97 7.43 -3.67 -4.85
CA SER A 97 8.54 -4.61 -5.09
C SER A 97 9.68 -4.47 -4.10
N GLN A 98 9.77 -3.35 -3.39
CA GLN A 98 10.81 -3.04 -2.40
C GLN A 98 10.26 -3.00 -0.98
N LEU A 99 9.00 -3.36 -0.78
CA LEU A 99 8.33 -3.23 0.51
C LEU A 99 8.96 -4.09 1.61
N ASP A 100 9.45 -5.27 1.28
CA ASP A 100 10.20 -6.15 2.19
C ASP A 100 11.46 -5.45 2.72
N THR A 101 12.25 -4.85 1.84
CA THR A 101 13.44 -4.07 2.22
C THR A 101 13.06 -2.86 3.09
N LEU A 102 11.92 -2.22 2.78
CA LEU A 102 11.41 -1.08 3.55
C LEU A 102 11.08 -1.43 4.98
N MET A 103 10.52 -2.62 5.19
CA MET A 103 10.12 -3.06 6.53
C MET A 103 11.33 -3.41 7.41
N ASP A 104 12.48 -3.69 6.80
CA ASP A 104 13.73 -4.01 7.50
C ASP A 104 14.57 -2.76 7.80
N GLU A 105 14.28 -1.63 7.14
CA GLU A 105 15.00 -0.38 7.32
C GLU A 105 14.29 0.54 8.34
N PHE A 106 15.00 1.63 8.73
CA PHE A 106 14.44 2.64 9.63
C PHE A 106 13.29 3.40 8.95
N LEU A 107 12.09 3.28 9.51
CA LEU A 107 10.88 3.91 9.01
C LEU A 107 10.67 5.29 9.67
N LEU A 108 10.41 6.31 8.84
CA LEU A 108 9.92 7.60 9.33
C LEU A 108 8.42 7.55 9.49
N LEU A 109 7.96 7.72 10.72
CA LEU A 109 6.56 7.74 11.07
C LEU A 109 6.09 9.16 11.36
N TYR A 110 4.94 9.52 10.79
CA TYR A 110 4.30 10.82 11.00
C TYR A 110 2.91 10.61 11.59
N GLY A 111 2.60 11.33 12.68
CA GLY A 111 1.22 11.47 13.13
C GLY A 111 0.39 12.16 12.05
N PHE A 112 -0.78 11.62 11.75
CA PHE A 112 -1.66 12.13 10.73
C PHE A 112 -3.05 12.43 11.30
N SER A 113 -3.64 13.53 10.86
CA SER A 113 -5.03 13.87 11.13
C SER A 113 -5.65 14.48 9.89
N GLY A 114 -6.62 13.78 9.31
CA GLY A 114 -7.35 14.27 8.14
C GLY A 114 -8.11 15.57 8.41
N GLU A 115 -8.63 15.76 9.63
CA GLU A 115 -9.31 16.97 10.05
C GLU A 115 -8.37 18.18 10.08
N LYS A 116 -7.16 18.01 10.62
CA LYS A 116 -6.16 19.08 10.65
C LYS A 116 -5.70 19.45 9.25
N LEU A 117 -5.53 18.46 8.37
CA LEU A 117 -5.18 18.71 6.97
C LEU A 117 -6.28 19.50 6.25
N ALA A 118 -7.52 19.12 6.40
CA ALA A 118 -8.66 19.82 5.81
C ALA A 118 -8.80 21.26 6.31
N ALA A 119 -8.50 21.50 7.59
CA ALA A 119 -8.53 22.84 8.18
C ALA A 119 -7.40 23.76 7.67
N GLN A 120 -6.22 23.19 7.35
CA GLN A 120 -5.06 23.96 6.89
C GLN A 120 -5.08 24.24 5.39
N THR A 121 -5.71 23.40 4.59
CA THR A 121 -5.72 23.45 3.12
C THR A 121 -7.11 23.25 2.53
N PRO A 122 -8.08 24.14 2.81
CA PRO A 122 -9.38 24.08 2.16
C PRO A 122 -9.20 24.35 0.63
N PRO A 123 -9.88 23.62 -0.27
CA PRO A 123 -10.95 22.64 -0.04
C PRO A 123 -10.46 21.17 0.00
N LEU A 124 -9.20 20.90 0.28
CA LEU A 124 -8.65 19.54 0.29
C LEU A 124 -9.36 18.68 1.36
N ARG A 125 -10.03 17.63 0.89
CA ARG A 125 -10.57 16.57 1.73
C ARG A 125 -9.81 15.29 1.43
N THR A 126 -9.30 14.65 2.45
CA THR A 126 -8.71 13.32 2.33
C THR A 126 -9.72 12.25 2.76
N LYS A 127 -9.73 11.13 2.02
CA LYS A 127 -10.45 9.92 2.42
C LYS A 127 -9.58 8.97 3.24
N ILE A 128 -8.37 9.39 3.58
CA ILE A 128 -7.43 8.59 4.35
C ILE A 128 -7.90 8.57 5.80
N ASP A 129 -8.32 7.39 6.26
CA ASP A 129 -8.63 7.11 7.67
C ASP A 129 -7.41 6.43 8.29
N ALA A 130 -6.52 7.23 8.84
CA ALA A 130 -5.28 6.76 9.43
C ALA A 130 -4.84 7.66 10.58
N ASP A 131 -4.18 7.08 11.58
CA ASP A 131 -3.57 7.81 12.68
C ASP A 131 -2.11 8.15 12.40
N TYR A 132 -1.45 7.35 11.55
CA TYR A 132 -0.05 7.51 11.19
C TYR A 132 0.16 7.29 9.70
N LEU A 133 1.15 8.00 9.15
CA LEU A 133 1.67 7.77 7.81
C LEU A 133 3.12 7.34 7.90
N ILE A 134 3.46 6.28 7.21
CA ILE A 134 4.82 5.82 7.00
C ILE A 134 5.30 6.37 5.66
N LYS A 135 6.32 7.21 5.70
CA LYS A 135 6.94 7.76 4.49
C LYS A 135 8.20 7.00 4.16
N TYR A 136 8.32 6.61 2.92
CA TYR A 136 9.54 6.06 2.37
C TYR A 136 9.85 6.69 1.01
N GLN A 137 11.12 6.97 0.79
CA GLN A 137 11.62 7.50 -0.47
C GLN A 137 12.54 6.47 -1.12
N LEU A 138 12.14 6.00 -2.30
CA LEU A 138 12.92 5.07 -3.09
C LEU A 138 14.15 5.77 -3.71
N PRO A 139 15.23 5.04 -4.02
CA PRO A 139 16.38 5.57 -4.76
C PRO A 139 16.00 6.19 -6.10
N SER A 140 14.92 5.73 -6.73
CA SER A 140 14.34 6.30 -7.95
C SER A 140 13.71 7.69 -7.78
N GLY A 141 13.63 8.21 -6.55
CA GLY A 141 12.97 9.47 -6.22
C GLY A 141 11.47 9.37 -5.95
N ILE A 142 10.89 8.18 -6.08
CA ILE A 142 9.47 7.93 -5.78
C ILE A 142 9.27 7.92 -4.27
N THR A 143 8.29 8.69 -3.80
CA THR A 143 7.89 8.71 -2.40
C THR A 143 6.65 7.86 -2.22
N PHE A 144 6.68 6.98 -1.24
CA PHE A 144 5.59 6.06 -0.93
C PHE A 144 5.06 6.34 0.48
N PHE A 145 3.72 6.28 0.63
CA PHE A 145 3.07 6.46 1.92
C PHE A 145 2.16 5.28 2.24
N PHE A 146 2.37 4.70 3.39
CA PHE A 146 1.41 3.79 4.01
C PHE A 146 0.60 4.50 5.07
N SER A 147 -0.67 4.23 5.11
CA SER A 147 -1.54 4.63 6.20
C SER A 147 -1.64 3.49 7.23
N VAL A 148 -1.44 3.85 8.49
CA VAL A 148 -1.56 2.93 9.61
C VAL A 148 -2.59 3.48 10.57
N LYS A 149 -3.56 2.65 10.96
CA LYS A 149 -4.53 2.97 11.99
C LYS A 149 -4.14 2.25 13.28
N GLN A 150 -4.09 3.01 14.37
CA GLN A 150 -3.92 2.41 15.70
C GLN A 150 -5.19 1.62 16.02
N LYS A 151 -5.07 0.33 16.28
CA LYS A 151 -6.17 -0.42 16.86
C LYS A 151 -6.22 -0.07 18.35
N ASP A 152 -7.36 0.41 18.79
CA ASP A 152 -7.62 0.58 20.23
C ASP A 152 -7.29 -0.73 20.93
N GLY A 153 -6.45 -0.62 21.97
CA GLY A 153 -5.71 -1.75 22.52
C GLY A 153 -6.57 -2.92 23.00
N TYR A 154 -5.99 -4.07 22.79
CA TYR A 154 -6.25 -5.22 23.63
C TYR A 154 -5.23 -5.25 24.76
#